data_6c4c2125ec2de361df19d0c413ffd59c
#
_entry.id   6c4c2125ec2de361df19d0c413ffd59c
#
_cell.length_a   1.000
_cell.length_b   1.000
_cell.length_c   1.000
_cell.angle_alpha   90.00
_cell.angle_beta   90.00
_cell.angle_gamma   90.00
#
_symmetry.space_group_name_H-M   'P 1'
#
loop_
_entity.id
_entity.type
_entity.pdbx_description
1 polymer ?
#
loop_
_entity_poly.entity_id
_entity_poly.type
_entity_poly.pdbx_seq_one_letter_code
_entity_poly.pdbx_strand_id
1 'polypeptide(L)'
;MLIRGTGEPTSAGDTLTMMYTGWNWDTGEQFDSSWDRGAPFSFVQGQGQVIAGWDENLLDIPVGSQVMLVVPPVDGYGEEEPTDENPLGGQTLLFVIDVLNAQPAAS
;
A
#
# COMPACT_ATOMS: atom_id res chain seq x y z
N MET A 1 -7.37 10.68 -0.65
CA MET A 1 -8.14 9.79 -1.54
C MET A 1 -8.35 10.51 -2.86
N LEU A 2 -7.89 9.93 -3.95
CA LEU A 2 -8.02 10.53 -5.29
C LEU A 2 -9.39 10.24 -5.91
N ILE A 3 -9.88 9.02 -5.72
CA ILE A 3 -11.19 8.59 -6.20
C ILE A 3 -11.86 7.85 -5.06
N ARG A 4 -13.12 8.19 -4.77
CA ARG A 4 -13.87 7.47 -3.75
C ARG A 4 -14.73 6.39 -4.40
N GLY A 5 -14.49 5.14 -4.01
CA GLY A 5 -15.31 4.01 -4.45
C GLY A 5 -16.67 3.95 -3.79
N THR A 6 -17.50 3.04 -4.27
CA THR A 6 -18.88 2.86 -3.77
C THR A 6 -19.08 1.55 -3.03
N GLY A 7 -18.02 0.74 -2.90
CA GLY A 7 -18.09 -0.55 -2.20
C GLY A 7 -18.05 -0.40 -0.69
N GLU A 8 -18.03 -1.54 -0.01
CA GLU A 8 -17.90 -1.59 1.44
C GLU A 8 -16.55 -1.05 1.89
N PRO A 9 -16.47 -0.36 3.04
CA PRO A 9 -15.18 0.06 3.59
C PRO A 9 -14.35 -1.13 4.04
N THR A 10 -13.03 -1.00 3.91
CA THR A 10 -12.09 -2.01 4.38
C THR A 10 -12.05 -2.03 5.91
N SER A 11 -11.79 -3.21 6.48
CA SER A 11 -11.68 -3.41 7.92
C SER A 11 -10.48 -4.27 8.26
N ALA A 12 -10.03 -4.20 9.51
CA ALA A 12 -8.97 -5.08 9.98
C ALA A 12 -9.40 -6.55 9.83
N GLY A 13 -8.49 -7.39 9.36
CA GLY A 13 -8.76 -8.80 9.09
C GLY A 13 -9.26 -9.08 7.69
N ASP A 14 -9.65 -8.06 6.91
CA ASP A 14 -10.04 -8.26 5.52
C ASP A 14 -8.83 -8.62 4.67
N THR A 15 -9.06 -9.49 3.67
CA THR A 15 -8.07 -9.72 2.62
C THR A 15 -8.30 -8.67 1.54
N LEU A 16 -7.36 -7.75 1.38
CA LEU A 16 -7.43 -6.69 0.38
C LEU A 16 -6.74 -7.14 -0.89
N THR A 17 -7.37 -6.87 -2.03
CA THR A 17 -6.80 -7.06 -3.35
C THR A 17 -6.69 -5.70 -4.02
N MET A 18 -5.50 -5.36 -4.50
CA MET A 18 -5.25 -4.03 -5.03
C MET A 18 -4.24 -4.04 -6.16
N MET A 19 -4.27 -2.97 -6.94
CA MET A 19 -3.20 -2.62 -7.87
C MET A 19 -2.52 -1.36 -7.33
N TYR A 20 -1.21 -1.28 -7.45
CA TYR A 20 -0.49 -0.12 -6.92
C TYR A 20 0.75 0.21 -7.74
N THR A 21 1.22 1.44 -7.61
CA THR A 21 2.52 1.87 -8.09
C THR A 21 3.21 2.65 -6.98
N GLY A 22 4.49 2.42 -6.78
CA GLY A 22 5.29 3.10 -5.77
C GLY A 22 6.46 3.85 -6.40
N TRP A 23 6.69 5.06 -5.91
CA TRP A 23 7.78 5.92 -6.34
C TRP A 23 8.62 6.36 -5.14
N ASN A 24 9.90 6.61 -5.39
CA ASN A 24 10.75 7.30 -4.43
C ASN A 24 10.38 8.77 -4.46
N TRP A 25 10.03 9.33 -3.31
CA TRP A 25 9.59 10.74 -3.21
C TRP A 25 10.69 11.72 -3.66
N ASP A 26 11.93 11.44 -3.25
CA ASP A 26 13.05 12.36 -3.49
C ASP A 26 13.54 12.36 -4.94
N THR A 27 13.53 11.20 -5.59
CA THR A 27 14.05 11.05 -6.95
C THR A 27 12.96 11.01 -8.00
N GLY A 28 11.73 10.68 -7.61
CA GLY A 28 10.62 10.46 -8.54
C GLY A 28 10.71 9.15 -9.32
N GLU A 29 11.67 8.29 -9.00
CA GLU A 29 11.81 7.02 -9.70
C GLU A 29 10.79 6.00 -9.20
N GLN A 30 10.14 5.31 -10.13
CA GLN A 30 9.27 4.19 -9.82
C GLN A 30 10.11 3.01 -9.38
N PHE A 31 9.80 2.44 -8.20
CA PHE A 31 10.53 1.28 -7.70
C PHE A 31 9.72 0.00 -7.78
N ASP A 32 8.40 0.08 -7.88
CA ASP A 32 7.54 -1.11 -7.96
C ASP A 32 6.19 -0.76 -8.58
N SER A 33 5.58 -1.74 -9.25
CA SER A 33 4.23 -1.58 -9.82
C SER A 33 3.61 -2.94 -10.06
N SER A 34 2.43 -3.16 -9.49
CA SER A 34 1.64 -4.37 -9.77
C SER A 34 1.10 -4.36 -11.20
N TRP A 35 0.88 -3.16 -11.78
CA TRP A 35 0.46 -3.03 -13.18
C TRP A 35 1.51 -3.59 -14.13
N ASP A 36 2.80 -3.30 -13.86
CA ASP A 36 3.90 -3.81 -14.69
C ASP A 36 4.05 -5.32 -14.60
N ARG A 37 3.71 -5.90 -13.45
CA ARG A 37 3.71 -7.36 -13.26
C ARG A 37 2.46 -8.01 -13.85
N GLY A 38 1.43 -7.24 -14.15
CA GLY A 38 0.17 -7.75 -14.66
C GLY A 38 -0.62 -8.60 -13.66
N ALA A 39 -0.38 -8.41 -12.36
CA ALA A 39 -1.04 -9.20 -11.32
C ALA A 39 -1.34 -8.35 -10.09
N PRO A 40 -2.53 -8.48 -9.50
CA PRO A 40 -2.86 -7.74 -8.28
C PRO A 40 -2.08 -8.27 -7.08
N PHE A 41 -1.93 -7.41 -6.09
CA PHE A 41 -1.33 -7.74 -4.81
C PHE A 41 -2.42 -7.92 -3.75
N SER A 42 -2.28 -8.96 -2.92
CA SER A 42 -3.24 -9.23 -1.85
C SER A 42 -2.53 -9.40 -0.52
N PHE A 43 -3.14 -8.88 0.55
CA PHE A 43 -2.65 -9.07 1.91
C PHE A 43 -3.81 -8.99 2.90
N VAL A 44 -3.58 -9.48 4.12
CA VAL A 44 -4.56 -9.38 5.21
C VAL A 44 -4.29 -8.10 5.99
N GLN A 45 -5.30 -7.24 6.04
CA GLN A 45 -5.20 -5.92 6.67
C GLN A 45 -5.05 -6.03 8.18
N GLY A 46 -4.09 -5.29 8.72
CA GLY A 46 -3.89 -5.19 10.16
C GLY A 46 -3.07 -6.32 10.78
N GLN A 47 -2.44 -7.19 9.96
CA GLN A 47 -1.68 -8.34 10.45
C GLN A 47 -0.16 -8.17 10.34
N GLY A 48 0.31 -6.98 10.01
CA GLY A 48 1.74 -6.74 9.87
C GLY A 48 2.40 -7.40 8.67
N GLN A 49 1.63 -7.77 7.65
CA GLN A 49 2.13 -8.43 6.45
C GLN A 49 2.76 -7.45 5.47
N VAL A 50 2.47 -6.16 5.62
CA VAL A 50 2.94 -5.08 4.74
C VAL A 50 3.52 -3.97 5.61
N ILE A 51 4.12 -2.96 4.97
CA ILE A 51 4.66 -1.82 5.70
C ILE A 51 3.57 -1.11 6.49
N ALA A 52 3.96 -0.50 7.62
CA ALA A 52 3.02 0.13 8.55
C ALA A 52 2.15 1.20 7.88
N GLY A 53 2.71 1.94 6.93
CA GLY A 53 1.95 2.95 6.18
C GLY A 53 0.72 2.38 5.50
N TRP A 54 0.81 1.16 4.97
CA TRP A 54 -0.34 0.49 4.36
C TRP A 54 -1.28 -0.10 5.42
N ASP A 55 -0.72 -0.79 6.43
CA ASP A 55 -1.53 -1.42 7.48
C ASP A 55 -2.37 -0.40 8.25
N GLU A 56 -1.84 0.80 8.45
CA GLU A 56 -2.51 1.84 9.23
C GLU A 56 -3.45 2.71 8.40
N ASN A 57 -3.17 2.90 7.10
CA ASN A 57 -3.87 3.89 6.27
C ASN A 57 -4.85 3.30 5.26
N LEU A 58 -4.94 1.99 5.13
CA LEU A 58 -5.88 1.33 4.22
C LEU A 58 -7.11 0.79 4.94
N LEU A 59 -7.37 1.27 6.15
CA LEU A 59 -8.60 0.98 6.90
C LEU A 59 -9.69 1.97 6.50
N ASP A 60 -10.93 1.48 6.52
CA ASP A 60 -12.12 2.30 6.27
C ASP A 60 -12.10 2.97 4.88
N ILE A 61 -11.53 2.28 3.90
CA ILE A 61 -11.45 2.74 2.52
C ILE A 61 -12.50 2.00 1.69
N PRO A 62 -13.46 2.71 1.08
CA PRO A 62 -14.46 2.04 0.23
C PRO A 62 -13.81 1.31 -0.95
N VAL A 63 -14.22 0.08 -1.20
CA VAL A 63 -13.75 -0.69 -2.35
C VAL A 63 -14.05 0.08 -3.64
N GLY A 64 -13.11 0.08 -4.57
CA GLY A 64 -13.18 0.87 -5.79
C GLY A 64 -12.50 2.23 -5.66
N SER A 65 -11.98 2.56 -4.48
CA SER A 65 -11.26 3.82 -4.26
C SER A 65 -9.85 3.78 -4.84
N GLN A 66 -9.37 4.96 -5.22
CA GLN A 66 -7.96 5.18 -5.52
C GLN A 66 -7.39 6.11 -4.45
N VAL A 67 -6.34 5.68 -3.78
CA VAL A 67 -5.71 6.42 -2.68
C VAL A 67 -4.26 6.72 -3.01
N MET A 68 -3.81 7.90 -2.60
CA MET A 68 -2.40 8.26 -2.66
C MET A 68 -1.87 8.34 -1.23
N LEU A 69 -0.77 7.63 -0.96
CA LEU A 69 -0.13 7.61 0.35
C LEU A 69 1.30 8.10 0.23
N VAL A 70 1.68 9.03 1.11
CA VAL A 70 3.08 9.41 1.31
C VAL A 70 3.54 8.72 2.59
N VAL A 71 4.50 7.82 2.47
CA VAL A 71 4.94 6.96 3.56
C VAL A 71 6.34 7.37 4.00
N PRO A 72 6.49 7.97 5.20
CA PRO A 72 7.83 8.30 5.71
C PRO A 72 8.60 7.03 6.05
N PRO A 73 9.95 7.10 6.16
CA PRO A 73 10.77 5.90 6.40
C PRO A 73 10.34 5.09 7.62
N VAL A 74 9.91 5.74 8.69
CA VAL A 74 9.49 5.04 9.93
C VAL A 74 8.30 4.12 9.70
N ASP A 75 7.41 4.46 8.76
CA ASP A 75 6.23 3.66 8.42
C ASP A 75 6.44 2.82 7.17
N GLY A 76 7.61 2.87 6.58
CA GLY A 76 7.98 2.13 5.38
C GLY A 76 9.08 1.12 5.66
N TYR A 77 10.21 1.30 5.01
CA TYR A 77 11.33 0.35 5.05
C TYR A 77 12.40 0.71 6.08
N GLY A 78 12.09 1.61 7.01
CA GLY A 78 12.96 1.98 8.12
C GLY A 78 13.75 3.26 7.86
N GLU A 79 14.23 3.87 8.95
CA GLU A 79 14.95 5.15 8.91
C GLU A 79 16.43 4.99 8.60
N GLU A 80 16.95 3.76 8.60
CA GLU A 80 18.35 3.49 8.29
C GLU A 80 18.66 3.75 6.82
N GLU A 81 19.91 4.10 6.53
CA GLU A 81 20.39 4.35 5.19
C GLU A 81 20.14 3.15 4.27
N PRO A 82 19.92 3.37 2.95
CA PRO A 82 19.70 2.25 2.03
C PRO A 82 20.92 1.34 1.97
N THR A 83 20.63 0.04 1.88
CA THR A 83 21.64 -1.01 1.71
C THR A 83 21.26 -1.88 0.52
N ASP A 84 22.16 -2.77 0.09
CA ASP A 84 21.85 -3.72 -0.98
C ASP A 84 20.70 -4.66 -0.60
N GLU A 85 20.54 -4.96 0.69
CA GLU A 85 19.46 -5.80 1.19
C GLU A 85 18.17 -5.03 1.41
N ASN A 86 18.27 -3.72 1.65
CA ASN A 86 17.11 -2.84 1.87
C ASN A 86 17.31 -1.53 1.11
N PRO A 87 17.16 -1.55 -0.23
CA PRO A 87 17.40 -0.35 -1.03
C PRO A 87 16.41 0.79 -0.79
N LEU A 88 15.30 0.51 -0.14
CA LEU A 88 14.29 1.52 0.19
C LEU A 88 14.42 2.06 1.61
N GLY A 89 15.45 1.64 2.35
CA GLY A 89 15.72 2.18 3.69
C GLY A 89 16.00 3.68 3.65
N GLY A 90 15.51 4.41 4.64
CA GLY A 90 15.70 5.86 4.74
C GLY A 90 14.96 6.68 3.69
N GLN A 91 14.11 6.04 2.87
CA GLN A 91 13.43 6.71 1.76
C GLN A 91 11.98 7.01 2.12
N THR A 92 11.51 8.22 1.76
CA THR A 92 10.08 8.53 1.76
C THR A 92 9.49 8.01 0.47
N LEU A 93 8.36 7.32 0.58
CA LEU A 93 7.74 6.62 -0.55
C LEU A 93 6.38 7.22 -0.87
N LEU A 94 6.05 7.26 -2.16
CA LEU A 94 4.74 7.67 -2.65
C LEU A 94 4.07 6.47 -3.31
N PHE A 95 2.87 6.14 -2.85
CA PHE A 95 2.09 5.05 -3.45
C PHE A 95 0.76 5.59 -3.99
N VAL A 96 0.38 5.11 -5.17
CA VAL A 96 -0.99 5.25 -5.67
C VAL A 96 -1.58 3.85 -5.73
N ILE A 97 -2.67 3.65 -5.01
CA ILE A 97 -3.25 2.33 -4.77
C ILE A 97 -4.71 2.32 -5.20
N ASP A 98 -5.07 1.36 -6.05
CA ASP A 98 -6.45 1.09 -6.43
C ASP A 98 -6.94 -0.13 -5.65
N VAL A 99 -7.92 0.07 -4.77
CA VAL A 99 -8.50 -1.00 -3.95
C VAL A 99 -9.57 -1.71 -4.78
N LEU A 100 -9.28 -2.92 -5.24
CA LEU A 100 -10.16 -3.67 -6.13
C LEU A 100 -11.20 -4.49 -5.38
N ASN A 101 -10.82 -5.05 -4.23
CA ASN A 101 -11.68 -5.92 -3.45
C ASN A 101 -11.23 -5.96 -1.99
N ALA A 102 -12.18 -6.23 -1.10
CA ALA A 102 -11.90 -6.49 0.30
C ALA A 102 -12.81 -7.63 0.74
N GLN A 103 -12.22 -8.77 1.06
CA GLN A 103 -12.95 -9.97 1.48
C GLN A 103 -12.86 -10.09 2.99
N PRO A 104 -14.00 -10.07 3.70
CA PRO A 104 -13.99 -10.21 5.16
C PRO A 104 -13.35 -11.52 5.60
N ALA A 105 -12.76 -11.50 6.79
CA ALA A 105 -12.19 -12.70 7.37
C ALA A 105 -13.28 -13.77 7.52
N ALA A 106 -12.92 -15.03 7.26
CA ALA A 106 -13.83 -16.14 7.47
C ALA A 106 -14.11 -16.27 8.97
N SER A 107 -15.36 -16.38 9.31
CA SER A 107 -15.77 -16.58 10.69
C SER A 107 -15.85 -18.05 11.05
#